data_5016b50d9f819af3a7a3885bacaf45a5
#
_entry.id   5016b50d9f819af3a7a3885bacaf45a5
#
_cell.length_a   1.000
_cell.length_b   1.000
_cell.length_c   1.000
_cell.angle_alpha   90.00
_cell.angle_beta   90.00
_cell.angle_gamma   90.00
#
_symmetry.space_group_name_H-M   'P 1'
#
loop_
_entity.id
_entity.type
_entity.pdbx_description
1 polymer ?
#
loop_
_entity_poly.entity_id
_entity_poly.type
_entity_poly.pdbx_seq_one_letter_code
_entity_poly.pdbx_strand_id
1 'polypeptide(L)'
;MQMYDLPDARGHFGPYGGVFVAETLSHALDELLAAYERCRKDPAFMAEFHYELKHYVGRPSPVYHAKRWSELLGGAQIYLKREDLNHTGAHKINNTIGQALLARHMGKKRVIAETGAGMHGVASATVAARFDMKCVVYMGSEDIHRQAQNVYRMKLLGAEVVPVESGSKTLKDALNEAMRDWVTNVEDTFYILGTVAGPHPYPMMVRDFQSVIGEECKLQMPDMIGRQPDAVIACVGGGSNAMGIFLSLIHI
;
A
#
# COMPACT_ATOMS: atom_id res chain seq x y z
N MET A 1 -14.93 -12.50 -18.77
CA MET A 1 -14.76 -11.80 -17.49
C MET A 1 -13.79 -10.65 -17.75
N GLN A 2 -14.23 -9.41 -17.61
CA GLN A 2 -13.35 -8.26 -17.79
C GLN A 2 -12.36 -8.22 -16.62
N MET A 3 -11.16 -7.75 -16.85
CA MET A 3 -10.08 -7.74 -15.84
C MET A 3 -10.44 -6.95 -14.58
N TYR A 4 -11.43 -6.04 -14.65
CA TYR A 4 -11.98 -5.30 -13.51
C TYR A 4 -12.87 -6.14 -12.57
N ASP A 5 -13.40 -7.28 -13.04
CA ASP A 5 -14.24 -8.17 -12.24
C ASP A 5 -13.42 -9.14 -11.38
N LEU A 6 -12.09 -9.03 -11.44
CA LEU A 6 -11.18 -9.83 -10.62
C LEU A 6 -10.87 -9.16 -9.27
N PRO A 7 -10.65 -9.93 -8.21
CA PRO A 7 -10.63 -11.40 -8.17
C PRO A 7 -12.00 -12.03 -8.22
N ASP A 8 -12.04 -13.34 -8.46
CA ASP A 8 -13.25 -14.15 -8.26
C ASP A 8 -13.65 -14.25 -6.77
N ALA A 9 -14.78 -14.89 -6.47
CA ALA A 9 -15.28 -15.03 -5.10
C ALA A 9 -14.33 -15.82 -4.16
N ARG A 10 -13.34 -16.51 -4.70
CA ARG A 10 -12.29 -17.22 -3.95
C ARG A 10 -10.97 -16.48 -3.91
N GLY A 11 -10.94 -15.25 -4.41
CA GLY A 11 -9.76 -14.39 -4.40
C GLY A 11 -8.75 -14.68 -5.50
N HIS A 12 -9.16 -15.33 -6.61
CA HIS A 12 -8.26 -15.63 -7.72
C HIS A 12 -8.31 -14.57 -8.82
N PHE A 13 -7.15 -14.25 -9.35
CA PHE A 13 -6.93 -13.44 -10.54
C PHE A 13 -6.52 -14.38 -11.70
N GLY A 14 -7.50 -15.09 -12.27
CA GLY A 14 -7.23 -16.18 -13.20
C GLY A 14 -6.55 -17.36 -12.49
N PRO A 15 -5.37 -17.81 -12.92
CA PRO A 15 -4.64 -18.91 -12.26
C PRO A 15 -3.87 -18.48 -11.00
N TYR A 16 -3.88 -17.20 -10.64
CA TYR A 16 -3.11 -16.63 -9.54
C TYR A 16 -4.01 -16.19 -8.38
N GLY A 17 -3.43 -16.03 -7.18
CA GLY A 17 -4.13 -15.55 -6.00
C GLY A 17 -4.75 -16.66 -5.18
N GLY A 18 -5.83 -16.36 -4.45
CA GLY A 18 -6.49 -17.28 -3.53
C GLY A 18 -6.07 -17.06 -2.07
N VAL A 19 -6.44 -18.02 -1.21
CA VAL A 19 -6.16 -17.99 0.25
C VAL A 19 -5.28 -19.17 0.60
N PHE A 20 -3.97 -18.95 0.64
CA PHE A 20 -2.97 -19.96 1.00
C PHE A 20 -2.29 -19.53 2.30
N VAL A 21 -2.91 -19.84 3.43
CA VAL A 21 -2.44 -19.48 4.78
C VAL A 21 -2.62 -20.65 5.73
N ALA A 22 -2.04 -20.56 6.92
CA ALA A 22 -2.36 -21.48 8.01
C ALA A 22 -3.86 -21.35 8.35
N GLU A 23 -4.51 -22.47 8.62
CA GLU A 23 -5.95 -22.55 8.91
C GLU A 23 -6.36 -21.61 10.07
N THR A 24 -5.47 -21.38 11.02
CA THR A 24 -5.65 -20.43 12.13
C THR A 24 -5.91 -18.97 11.69
N LEU A 25 -5.52 -18.58 10.47
CA LEU A 25 -5.78 -17.25 9.91
C LEU A 25 -7.04 -17.15 9.07
N SER A 26 -7.71 -18.25 8.75
CA SER A 26 -8.89 -18.26 7.86
C SER A 26 -9.99 -17.35 8.40
N HIS A 27 -10.31 -17.47 9.69
CA HIS A 27 -11.33 -16.63 10.33
C HIS A 27 -11.00 -15.14 10.28
N ALA A 28 -9.73 -14.78 10.51
CA ALA A 28 -9.29 -13.38 10.46
C ALA A 28 -9.37 -12.79 9.05
N LEU A 29 -9.08 -13.59 8.03
CA LEU A 29 -9.21 -13.18 6.63
C LEU A 29 -10.68 -13.04 6.20
N ASP A 30 -11.55 -13.90 6.68
CA ASP A 30 -13.00 -13.81 6.46
C ASP A 30 -13.57 -12.55 7.13
N GLU A 31 -13.17 -12.26 8.38
CA GLU A 31 -13.53 -11.02 9.09
C GLU A 31 -13.05 -9.79 8.30
N LEU A 32 -11.80 -9.82 7.85
CA LEU A 32 -11.20 -8.74 7.06
C LEU A 32 -11.94 -8.53 5.73
N LEU A 33 -12.25 -9.61 5.00
CA LEU A 33 -12.98 -9.53 3.74
C LEU A 33 -14.37 -8.93 3.95
N ALA A 34 -15.11 -9.43 4.95
CA ALA A 34 -16.45 -8.93 5.27
C ALA A 34 -16.42 -7.44 5.66
N ALA A 35 -15.44 -7.02 6.47
CA ALA A 35 -15.27 -5.63 6.84
C ALA A 35 -14.92 -4.76 5.63
N TYR A 36 -14.00 -5.20 4.78
CA TYR A 36 -13.61 -4.47 3.58
C TYR A 36 -14.76 -4.34 2.58
N GLU A 37 -15.50 -5.43 2.30
CA GLU A 37 -16.65 -5.41 1.39
C GLU A 37 -17.79 -4.49 1.88
N ARG A 38 -17.95 -4.35 3.18
CA ARG A 38 -18.88 -3.38 3.78
C ARG A 38 -18.34 -1.96 3.64
N CYS A 39 -17.11 -1.71 4.07
CA CYS A 39 -16.52 -0.37 4.13
C CYS A 39 -16.34 0.26 2.73
N ARG A 40 -15.91 -0.51 1.72
CA ARG A 40 -15.74 0.04 0.36
C ARG A 40 -17.06 0.45 -0.32
N LYS A 41 -18.20 0.00 0.20
CA LYS A 41 -19.55 0.37 -0.27
C LYS A 41 -20.20 1.43 0.61
N ASP A 42 -19.62 1.72 1.77
CA ASP A 42 -20.12 2.73 2.70
C ASP A 42 -19.68 4.12 2.28
N PRO A 43 -20.61 5.02 1.90
CA PRO A 43 -20.28 6.40 1.53
C PRO A 43 -19.55 7.17 2.63
N ALA A 44 -19.85 6.89 3.91
CA ALA A 44 -19.21 7.57 5.03
C ALA A 44 -17.73 7.17 5.15
N PHE A 45 -17.42 5.88 5.04
CA PHE A 45 -16.04 5.38 5.01
C PHE A 45 -15.27 5.97 3.82
N MET A 46 -15.86 5.95 2.63
CA MET A 46 -15.21 6.49 1.43
C MET A 46 -15.00 7.99 1.51
N ALA A 47 -15.93 8.74 2.10
CA ALA A 47 -15.76 10.18 2.33
C ALA A 47 -14.60 10.45 3.30
N GLU A 48 -14.48 9.68 4.39
CA GLU A 48 -13.37 9.79 5.33
C GLU A 48 -12.04 9.43 4.67
N PHE A 49 -11.99 8.35 3.89
CA PHE A 49 -10.80 7.95 3.13
C PHE A 49 -10.35 9.05 2.17
N HIS A 50 -11.26 9.61 1.37
CA HIS A 50 -10.95 10.72 0.46
C HIS A 50 -10.54 12.00 1.21
N TYR A 51 -11.14 12.28 2.37
CA TYR A 51 -10.73 13.39 3.22
C TYR A 51 -9.26 13.24 3.66
N GLU A 52 -8.88 12.05 4.16
CA GLU A 52 -7.50 11.78 4.57
C GLU A 52 -6.53 11.81 3.38
N LEU A 53 -6.91 11.27 2.23
CA LEU A 53 -6.10 11.37 1.02
C LEU A 53 -5.82 12.83 0.63
N LYS A 54 -6.83 13.69 0.71
CA LYS A 54 -6.71 15.09 0.33
C LYS A 54 -5.95 15.93 1.37
N HIS A 55 -6.33 15.83 2.65
CA HIS A 55 -5.89 16.76 3.67
C HIS A 55 -4.69 16.28 4.49
N TYR A 56 -4.46 14.97 4.56
CA TYR A 56 -3.33 14.40 5.28
C TYR A 56 -2.24 13.87 4.34
N VAL A 57 -2.60 13.14 3.31
CA VAL A 57 -1.65 12.61 2.32
C VAL A 57 -1.16 13.68 1.34
N GLY A 58 -1.99 14.67 1.02
CA GLY A 58 -1.65 15.78 0.13
C GLY A 58 -1.98 15.50 -1.34
N ARG A 59 -3.00 14.66 -1.59
CA ARG A 59 -3.44 14.35 -2.96
C ARG A 59 -4.38 15.43 -3.52
N PRO A 60 -4.46 15.58 -4.86
CA PRO A 60 -3.78 14.79 -5.88
C PRO A 60 -2.27 15.10 -5.97
N SER A 61 -1.44 14.06 -6.15
CA SER A 61 -0.03 14.27 -6.45
C SER A 61 0.13 14.85 -7.86
N PRO A 62 1.08 15.78 -8.10
CA PRO A 62 1.21 16.41 -9.41
C PRO A 62 1.82 15.46 -10.44
N VAL A 63 1.50 15.71 -11.72
CA VAL A 63 2.26 15.23 -12.86
C VAL A 63 3.26 16.30 -13.25
N TYR A 64 4.53 15.95 -13.44
CA TYR A 64 5.60 16.86 -13.80
C TYR A 64 6.20 16.51 -15.16
N HIS A 65 6.21 17.48 -16.09
CA HIS A 65 6.89 17.30 -17.37
C HIS A 65 8.41 17.42 -17.18
N ALA A 66 9.13 16.32 -17.35
CA ALA A 66 10.59 16.26 -17.27
C ALA A 66 11.22 16.78 -18.58
N LYS A 67 10.98 18.07 -18.88
CA LYS A 67 11.32 18.73 -20.16
C LYS A 67 12.79 18.53 -20.54
N ARG A 68 13.70 18.77 -19.61
CA ARG A 68 15.14 18.61 -19.86
C ARG A 68 15.53 17.16 -20.23
N TRP A 69 14.92 16.17 -19.62
CA TRP A 69 15.14 14.76 -19.99
C TRP A 69 14.56 14.44 -21.36
N SER A 70 13.38 14.93 -21.67
CA SER A 70 12.74 14.76 -22.96
C SER A 70 13.60 15.36 -24.09
N GLU A 71 14.14 16.56 -23.88
CA GLU A 71 15.05 17.23 -24.83
C GLU A 71 16.38 16.49 -24.98
N LEU A 72 16.99 16.07 -23.86
CA LEU A 72 18.29 15.37 -23.86
C LEU A 72 18.23 14.03 -24.57
N LEU A 73 17.14 13.30 -24.39
CA LEU A 73 16.97 11.98 -24.98
C LEU A 73 16.45 12.01 -26.43
N GLY A 74 15.89 13.14 -26.87
CA GLY A 74 15.45 13.37 -28.26
C GLY A 74 14.34 12.44 -28.77
N GLY A 75 13.58 11.81 -27.84
CA GLY A 75 12.53 10.85 -28.14
C GLY A 75 11.20 11.18 -27.50
N ALA A 76 10.73 10.30 -26.64
CA ALA A 76 9.45 10.45 -25.96
C ALA A 76 9.43 11.68 -25.03
N GLN A 77 8.26 12.30 -24.89
CA GLN A 77 8.00 13.30 -23.85
C GLN A 77 7.77 12.58 -22.53
N ILE A 78 8.59 12.89 -21.52
CA ILE A 78 8.63 12.18 -20.24
C ILE A 78 7.85 12.97 -19.19
N TYR A 79 6.87 12.33 -18.59
CA TYR A 79 6.07 12.85 -17.50
C TYR A 79 6.22 11.99 -16.26
N LEU A 80 6.40 12.62 -15.10
CA LEU A 80 6.60 11.94 -13.82
C LEU A 80 5.36 12.15 -12.93
N LYS A 81 4.69 11.07 -12.55
CA LYS A 81 3.68 11.11 -11.49
C LYS A 81 4.41 11.14 -10.15
N ARG A 82 4.34 12.27 -9.45
CA ARG A 82 5.18 12.62 -8.31
C ARG A 82 4.64 12.08 -6.98
N GLU A 83 4.61 10.76 -6.84
CA GLU A 83 4.21 10.10 -5.58
C GLU A 83 5.21 10.33 -4.43
N ASP A 84 6.40 10.79 -4.72
CA ASP A 84 7.41 11.22 -3.76
C ASP A 84 7.02 12.52 -3.02
N LEU A 85 6.06 13.28 -3.53
CA LEU A 85 5.54 14.49 -2.88
C LEU A 85 4.39 14.22 -1.91
N ASN A 86 3.89 13.00 -1.84
CA ASN A 86 2.93 12.62 -0.82
C ASN A 86 3.56 12.67 0.57
N HIS A 87 2.74 12.86 1.59
CA HIS A 87 3.17 12.69 2.98
C HIS A 87 3.89 11.34 3.15
N THR A 88 4.97 11.30 3.91
CA THR A 88 5.95 10.21 4.05
C THR A 88 6.95 10.06 2.91
N GLY A 89 6.76 10.68 1.74
CA GLY A 89 7.71 10.68 0.63
C GLY A 89 7.56 9.50 -0.35
N ALA A 90 6.41 8.82 -0.37
CA ALA A 90 6.13 7.73 -1.32
C ALA A 90 4.63 7.41 -1.43
N HIS A 91 4.28 6.55 -2.41
CA HIS A 91 2.93 6.04 -2.63
C HIS A 91 2.37 5.18 -1.50
N LYS A 92 3.20 4.67 -0.61
CA LYS A 92 2.79 3.71 0.44
C LYS A 92 1.68 4.24 1.34
N ILE A 93 1.68 5.54 1.60
CA ILE A 93 0.69 6.20 2.46
C ILE A 93 -0.75 6.03 1.93
N ASN A 94 -0.97 5.96 0.61
CA ASN A 94 -2.29 5.79 0.03
C ASN A 94 -2.97 4.51 0.53
N ASN A 95 -2.22 3.42 0.51
CA ASN A 95 -2.69 2.13 0.98
C ASN A 95 -2.76 2.05 2.51
N THR A 96 -1.73 2.52 3.21
CA THR A 96 -1.71 2.40 4.68
C THR A 96 -2.80 3.22 5.34
N ILE A 97 -3.18 4.39 4.79
CA ILE A 97 -4.29 5.19 5.33
C ILE A 97 -5.62 4.43 5.19
N GLY A 98 -5.87 3.79 4.04
CA GLY A 98 -7.08 2.98 3.84
C GLY A 98 -7.15 1.78 4.76
N GLN A 99 -6.04 1.05 4.92
CA GLN A 99 -5.98 -0.10 5.83
C GLN A 99 -6.09 0.31 7.31
N ALA A 100 -5.49 1.43 7.72
CA ALA A 100 -5.61 1.91 9.09
C ALA A 100 -7.05 2.39 9.43
N LEU A 101 -7.72 3.05 8.49
CA LEU A 101 -9.15 3.36 8.63
C LEU A 101 -9.98 2.09 8.79
N LEU A 102 -9.72 1.08 7.95
CA LEU A 102 -10.40 -0.21 8.05
C LEU A 102 -10.14 -0.89 9.40
N ALA A 103 -8.88 -0.92 9.87
CA ALA A 103 -8.51 -1.44 11.18
C ALA A 103 -9.30 -0.76 12.31
N ARG A 104 -9.43 0.58 12.25
CA ARG A 104 -10.22 1.36 13.22
C ARG A 104 -11.70 1.00 13.17
N HIS A 105 -12.29 0.85 11.99
CA HIS A 105 -13.68 0.41 11.81
C HIS A 105 -13.93 -1.03 12.27
N MET A 106 -12.89 -1.86 12.30
CA MET A 106 -12.91 -3.21 12.88
C MET A 106 -12.66 -3.21 14.41
N GLY A 107 -12.40 -2.04 15.02
CA GLY A 107 -12.11 -1.92 16.46
C GLY A 107 -10.72 -2.39 16.87
N LYS A 108 -9.81 -2.64 15.90
CA LYS A 108 -8.43 -3.05 16.20
C LYS A 108 -7.65 -1.86 16.78
N LYS A 109 -6.83 -2.14 17.80
CA LYS A 109 -6.07 -1.11 18.54
C LYS A 109 -4.58 -1.15 18.26
N ARG A 110 -4.12 -2.20 17.61
CA ARG A 110 -2.74 -2.44 17.27
C ARG A 110 -2.61 -2.75 15.79
N VAL A 111 -1.57 -2.21 15.17
CA VAL A 111 -1.21 -2.53 13.80
C VAL A 111 0.20 -3.09 13.75
N ILE A 112 0.43 -4.04 12.87
CA ILE A 112 1.76 -4.55 12.56
C ILE A 112 2.04 -4.40 11.07
N ALA A 113 3.32 -4.30 10.72
CA ALA A 113 3.76 -4.27 9.34
C ALA A 113 5.13 -4.92 9.21
N GLU A 114 5.42 -5.45 8.03
CA GLU A 114 6.78 -5.79 7.61
C GLU A 114 7.37 -4.65 6.78
N THR A 115 8.69 -4.54 6.76
CA THR A 115 9.35 -3.60 5.84
C THR A 115 10.77 -4.06 5.50
N GLY A 116 11.21 -3.78 4.26
CA GLY A 116 12.58 -3.95 3.81
C GLY A 116 13.26 -2.60 3.64
N ALA A 117 12.94 -1.87 2.57
CA ALA A 117 13.47 -0.50 2.33
C ALA A 117 13.01 0.56 3.34
N GLY A 118 12.10 0.22 4.26
CA GLY A 118 11.63 1.10 5.33
C GLY A 118 10.45 2.00 4.99
N MET A 119 10.13 2.23 3.71
CA MET A 119 9.07 3.15 3.32
C MET A 119 7.66 2.69 3.75
N HIS A 120 7.41 1.38 3.68
CA HIS A 120 6.14 0.83 4.17
C HIS A 120 6.03 0.93 5.70
N GLY A 121 7.12 0.62 6.41
CA GLY A 121 7.17 0.78 7.87
C GLY A 121 6.94 2.23 8.31
N VAL A 122 7.58 3.20 7.64
CA VAL A 122 7.35 4.63 7.92
C VAL A 122 5.90 5.02 7.66
N ALA A 123 5.30 4.58 6.55
CA ALA A 123 3.91 4.88 6.26
C ALA A 123 2.95 4.24 7.29
N SER A 124 3.21 2.99 7.71
CA SER A 124 2.43 2.30 8.75
C SER A 124 2.56 2.98 10.10
N ALA A 125 3.77 3.36 10.52
CA ALA A 125 4.00 4.13 11.74
C ALA A 125 3.29 5.49 11.71
N THR A 126 3.29 6.17 10.55
CA THR A 126 2.63 7.46 10.36
C THR A 126 1.12 7.37 10.56
N VAL A 127 0.46 6.40 9.93
CA VAL A 127 -0.99 6.24 10.06
C VAL A 127 -1.38 5.73 11.45
N ALA A 128 -0.55 4.90 12.08
CA ALA A 128 -0.75 4.46 13.45
C ALA A 128 -0.71 5.64 14.44
N ALA A 129 0.29 6.52 14.31
CA ALA A 129 0.37 7.75 15.10
C ALA A 129 -0.84 8.68 14.83
N ARG A 130 -1.28 8.79 13.55
CA ARG A 130 -2.45 9.59 13.17
C ARG A 130 -3.74 9.12 13.84
N PHE A 131 -3.92 7.81 14.03
CA PHE A 131 -5.15 7.20 14.56
C PHE A 131 -5.02 6.65 15.99
N ASP A 132 -3.96 7.01 16.71
CA ASP A 132 -3.69 6.59 18.09
C ASP A 132 -3.70 5.06 18.25
N MET A 133 -3.01 4.36 17.33
CA MET A 133 -2.84 2.91 17.36
C MET A 133 -1.41 2.54 17.77
N LYS A 134 -1.26 1.45 18.50
CA LYS A 134 0.06 0.84 18.71
C LYS A 134 0.58 0.30 17.39
N CYS A 135 1.87 0.53 17.10
CA CYS A 135 2.50 0.07 15.86
C CYS A 135 3.76 -0.73 16.14
N VAL A 136 3.83 -1.94 15.56
CA VAL A 136 5.05 -2.75 15.57
C VAL A 136 5.46 -3.03 14.13
N VAL A 137 6.72 -2.75 13.81
CA VAL A 137 7.27 -2.95 12.47
C VAL A 137 8.40 -3.98 12.54
N TYR A 138 8.21 -5.09 11.84
CA TYR A 138 9.22 -6.13 11.67
C TYR A 138 10.16 -5.78 10.52
N MET A 139 11.45 -5.80 10.77
CA MET A 139 12.46 -5.45 9.77
C MET A 139 13.69 -6.32 9.95
N GLY A 140 14.20 -6.88 8.85
CA GLY A 140 15.44 -7.65 8.90
C GLY A 140 16.61 -6.81 9.40
N SER A 141 17.48 -7.38 10.22
CA SER A 141 18.60 -6.63 10.82
C SER A 141 19.58 -6.05 9.79
N GLU A 142 19.76 -6.72 8.65
CA GLU A 142 20.54 -6.19 7.53
C GLU A 142 19.87 -4.93 6.93
N ASP A 143 18.55 -4.96 6.78
CA ASP A 143 17.78 -3.83 6.27
C ASP A 143 17.73 -2.67 7.28
N ILE A 144 17.62 -2.96 8.58
CA ILE A 144 17.73 -1.96 9.66
C ILE A 144 19.03 -1.16 9.55
N HIS A 145 20.13 -1.87 9.33
CA HIS A 145 21.43 -1.22 9.19
C HIS A 145 21.51 -0.33 7.94
N ARG A 146 21.04 -0.86 6.81
CA ARG A 146 21.04 -0.12 5.53
C ARG A 146 20.11 1.10 5.52
N GLN A 147 19.00 1.03 6.25
CA GLN A 147 17.90 1.99 6.24
C GLN A 147 17.72 2.71 7.60
N ALA A 148 18.82 2.99 8.29
CA ALA A 148 18.81 3.55 9.65
C ALA A 148 18.00 4.85 9.76
N GLN A 149 17.96 5.69 8.72
CA GLN A 149 17.14 6.91 8.70
C GLN A 149 15.63 6.61 8.73
N ASN A 150 15.17 5.58 8.03
CA ASN A 150 13.76 5.18 8.08
C ASN A 150 13.42 4.53 9.42
N VAL A 151 14.34 3.78 10.01
CA VAL A 151 14.19 3.24 11.37
C VAL A 151 14.04 4.38 12.39
N TYR A 152 14.88 5.41 12.28
CA TYR A 152 14.75 6.60 13.13
C TYR A 152 13.37 7.27 12.98
N ARG A 153 12.88 7.45 11.75
CA ARG A 153 11.55 8.02 11.49
C ARG A 153 10.43 7.21 12.11
N MET A 154 10.48 5.88 12.00
CA MET A 154 9.49 4.99 12.62
C MET A 154 9.48 5.12 14.13
N LYS A 155 10.65 5.14 14.77
CA LYS A 155 10.78 5.32 16.22
C LYS A 155 10.30 6.70 16.69
N LEU A 156 10.60 7.76 15.92
CA LEU A 156 10.12 9.11 16.20
C LEU A 156 8.59 9.20 16.19
N LEU A 157 7.94 8.40 15.33
CA LEU A 157 6.48 8.28 15.24
C LEU A 157 5.87 7.36 16.32
N GLY A 158 6.69 6.84 17.23
CA GLY A 158 6.24 5.98 18.33
C GLY A 158 6.10 4.50 17.98
N ALA A 159 6.52 4.07 16.79
CA ALA A 159 6.50 2.67 16.43
C ALA A 159 7.66 1.89 17.07
N GLU A 160 7.38 0.67 17.51
CA GLU A 160 8.39 -0.31 17.86
C GLU A 160 8.94 -0.93 16.58
N VAL A 161 10.27 -0.96 16.42
CA VAL A 161 10.94 -1.65 15.31
C VAL A 161 11.63 -2.87 15.85
N VAL A 162 11.13 -4.05 15.46
CA VAL A 162 11.63 -5.35 15.91
C VAL A 162 12.62 -5.90 14.88
N PRO A 163 13.89 -6.09 15.25
CA PRO A 163 14.89 -6.67 14.36
C PRO A 163 14.63 -8.16 14.18
N VAL A 164 14.67 -8.63 12.93
CA VAL A 164 14.54 -10.04 12.59
C VAL A 164 15.91 -10.59 12.21
N GLU A 165 16.40 -11.55 13.02
CA GLU A 165 17.72 -12.15 12.90
C GLU A 165 17.72 -13.52 12.18
N SER A 166 16.54 -14.04 11.85
CA SER A 166 16.39 -15.31 11.15
C SER A 166 16.66 -15.20 9.65
N GLY A 167 17.06 -16.29 9.02
CA GLY A 167 17.22 -16.42 7.58
C GLY A 167 18.24 -15.46 6.99
N SER A 168 17.87 -14.79 5.91
CA SER A 168 18.69 -13.78 5.23
C SER A 168 18.65 -12.41 5.91
N LYS A 169 17.89 -12.26 6.98
CA LYS A 169 17.71 -11.01 7.75
C LYS A 169 17.18 -9.84 6.90
N THR A 170 16.29 -10.16 5.97
CA THR A 170 15.70 -9.21 5.02
C THR A 170 14.17 -9.27 5.00
N LEU A 171 13.54 -8.59 4.06
CA LEU A 171 12.08 -8.45 3.95
C LEU A 171 11.31 -9.78 4.06
N LYS A 172 11.80 -10.87 3.46
CA LYS A 172 11.11 -12.18 3.51
C LYS A 172 10.99 -12.70 4.95
N ASP A 173 12.06 -12.57 5.71
CA ASP A 173 12.11 -13.03 7.10
C ASP A 173 11.27 -12.13 8.01
N ALA A 174 11.27 -10.82 7.74
CA ALA A 174 10.41 -9.84 8.40
C ALA A 174 8.92 -10.17 8.19
N LEU A 175 8.53 -10.54 6.95
CA LEU A 175 7.17 -10.96 6.65
C LEU A 175 6.76 -12.21 7.42
N ASN A 176 7.65 -13.21 7.50
CA ASN A 176 7.37 -14.43 8.26
C ASN A 176 7.18 -14.15 9.76
N GLU A 177 7.95 -13.22 10.33
CA GLU A 177 7.82 -12.86 11.74
C GLU A 177 6.55 -12.05 12.01
N ALA A 178 6.21 -11.10 11.14
CA ALA A 178 4.95 -10.39 11.21
C ALA A 178 3.74 -11.33 11.13
N MET A 179 3.80 -12.36 10.28
CA MET A 179 2.74 -13.38 10.19
C MET A 179 2.61 -14.19 11.48
N ARG A 180 3.72 -14.54 12.15
CA ARG A 180 3.69 -15.26 13.45
C ARG A 180 3.04 -14.40 14.54
N ASP A 181 3.42 -13.12 14.61
CA ASP A 181 2.78 -12.19 15.54
C ASP A 181 1.27 -12.08 15.25
N TRP A 182 0.89 -11.94 13.97
CA TRP A 182 -0.51 -11.81 13.61
C TRP A 182 -1.35 -13.02 14.02
N VAL A 183 -0.87 -14.24 13.75
CA VAL A 183 -1.53 -15.48 14.20
C VAL A 183 -1.77 -15.48 15.72
N THR A 184 -0.82 -14.96 16.49
CA THR A 184 -0.88 -14.96 17.96
C THR A 184 -1.83 -13.88 18.49
N ASN A 185 -1.94 -12.75 17.83
CA ASN A 185 -2.62 -11.55 18.34
C ASN A 185 -3.75 -11.07 17.41
N VAL A 186 -4.37 -11.94 16.66
CA VAL A 186 -5.33 -11.62 15.59
C VAL A 186 -6.56 -10.86 16.08
N GLU A 187 -6.96 -11.04 17.33
CA GLU A 187 -8.19 -10.43 17.87
C GLU A 187 -8.09 -8.90 17.95
N ASP A 188 -6.97 -8.35 18.40
CA ASP A 188 -6.78 -6.92 18.60
C ASP A 188 -5.85 -6.26 17.57
N THR A 189 -5.20 -7.06 16.74
CA THR A 189 -4.13 -6.65 15.83
C THR A 189 -4.58 -6.73 14.37
N PHE A 190 -4.31 -5.66 13.62
CA PHE A 190 -4.46 -5.61 12.18
C PHE A 190 -3.09 -5.67 11.49
N TYR A 191 -2.92 -6.55 10.52
CA TYR A 191 -1.73 -6.58 9.72
C TYR A 191 -1.88 -5.65 8.51
N ILE A 192 -1.11 -4.55 8.48
CA ILE A 192 -1.06 -3.63 7.34
C ILE A 192 -0.07 -4.15 6.31
N LEU A 193 -0.56 -4.66 5.19
CA LEU A 193 0.26 -5.26 4.14
C LEU A 193 0.57 -4.23 3.04
N GLY A 194 1.84 -4.09 2.70
CA GLY A 194 2.33 -3.02 1.83
C GLY A 194 2.40 -3.35 0.34
N THR A 195 2.00 -4.54 -0.06
CA THR A 195 2.15 -5.03 -1.44
C THR A 195 0.88 -5.72 -1.94
N VAL A 196 0.78 -5.92 -3.27
CA VAL A 196 -0.32 -6.67 -3.90
C VAL A 196 -0.10 -8.20 -3.85
N ALA A 197 0.78 -8.67 -2.98
CA ALA A 197 0.97 -10.08 -2.66
C ALA A 197 0.25 -10.46 -1.38
N GLY A 198 0.24 -11.76 -1.05
CA GLY A 198 -0.39 -12.29 0.15
C GLY A 198 -1.76 -12.91 -0.10
N PRO A 199 -2.43 -13.38 0.97
CA PRO A 199 -3.73 -14.02 0.86
C PRO A 199 -4.83 -13.00 0.51
N HIS A 200 -5.87 -13.46 -0.19
CA HIS A 200 -7.07 -12.66 -0.35
C HIS A 200 -7.66 -12.29 1.05
N PRO A 201 -8.11 -11.03 1.29
CA PRO A 201 -8.38 -9.96 0.32
C PRO A 201 -7.24 -8.96 0.10
N TYR A 202 -6.06 -9.15 0.67
CA TYR A 202 -4.98 -8.16 0.61
C TYR A 202 -4.62 -7.66 -0.80
N PRO A 203 -4.42 -8.52 -1.81
CA PRO A 203 -4.10 -8.02 -3.16
C PRO A 203 -5.17 -7.09 -3.72
N MET A 204 -6.44 -7.39 -3.48
CA MET A 204 -7.57 -6.56 -3.89
C MET A 204 -7.59 -5.22 -3.14
N MET A 205 -7.48 -5.24 -1.82
CA MET A 205 -7.47 -4.02 -0.99
C MET A 205 -6.33 -3.08 -1.36
N VAL A 206 -5.11 -3.62 -1.47
CA VAL A 206 -3.93 -2.82 -1.82
C VAL A 206 -4.07 -2.21 -3.21
N ARG A 207 -4.55 -3.00 -4.18
CA ARG A 207 -4.89 -2.52 -5.52
C ARG A 207 -5.86 -1.34 -5.47
N ASP A 208 -6.97 -1.52 -4.78
CA ASP A 208 -8.06 -0.54 -4.75
C ASP A 208 -7.61 0.77 -4.07
N PHE A 209 -6.92 0.69 -2.93
CA PHE A 209 -6.39 1.88 -2.25
C PHE A 209 -5.25 2.58 -3.02
N GLN A 210 -4.55 1.88 -3.90
CA GLN A 210 -3.52 2.48 -4.75
C GLN A 210 -4.05 2.98 -6.09
N SER A 211 -5.26 2.58 -6.52
CA SER A 211 -5.83 2.94 -7.84
C SER A 211 -5.99 4.44 -8.04
N VAL A 212 -6.07 5.21 -6.96
CA VAL A 212 -6.09 6.68 -6.97
C VAL A 212 -4.96 7.30 -7.81
N ILE A 213 -3.80 6.63 -7.89
CA ILE A 213 -2.66 7.09 -8.71
C ILE A 213 -3.05 7.19 -10.19
N GLY A 214 -3.60 6.10 -10.73
CA GLY A 214 -4.01 6.05 -12.13
C GLY A 214 -5.28 6.84 -12.41
N GLU A 215 -6.23 6.87 -11.47
CA GLU A 215 -7.45 7.67 -11.58
C GLU A 215 -7.12 9.17 -11.72
N GLU A 216 -6.19 9.67 -10.94
CA GLU A 216 -5.70 11.04 -11.08
C GLU A 216 -4.99 11.27 -12.43
N CYS A 217 -4.14 10.34 -12.86
CA CYS A 217 -3.46 10.45 -14.16
C CYS A 217 -4.45 10.54 -15.32
N LYS A 218 -5.57 9.79 -15.28
CA LYS A 218 -6.62 9.85 -16.32
C LYS A 218 -7.20 11.25 -16.51
N LEU A 219 -7.23 12.04 -15.44
CA LEU A 219 -7.72 13.43 -15.47
C LEU A 219 -6.59 14.41 -15.77
N GLN A 220 -5.43 14.24 -15.13
CA GLN A 220 -4.30 15.17 -15.22
C GLN A 220 -3.63 15.16 -16.60
N MET A 221 -3.51 14.01 -17.25
CA MET A 221 -2.84 13.93 -18.54
C MET A 221 -3.63 14.65 -19.66
N PRO A 222 -4.95 14.41 -19.85
CA PRO A 222 -5.73 15.19 -20.81
C PRO A 222 -5.75 16.70 -20.52
N ASP A 223 -5.81 17.09 -19.24
CA ASP A 223 -5.76 18.50 -18.84
C ASP A 223 -4.41 19.14 -19.21
N MET A 224 -3.31 18.41 -19.05
CA MET A 224 -1.96 18.91 -19.28
C MET A 224 -1.54 18.91 -20.76
N ILE A 225 -1.90 17.86 -21.52
CA ILE A 225 -1.41 17.63 -22.89
C ILE A 225 -2.51 17.32 -23.92
N GLY A 226 -3.78 17.37 -23.55
CA GLY A 226 -4.93 17.13 -24.43
C GLY A 226 -5.18 15.65 -24.76
N ARG A 227 -4.43 14.69 -24.19
CA ARG A 227 -4.54 13.25 -24.50
C ARG A 227 -4.01 12.37 -23.37
N GLN A 228 -4.28 11.09 -23.44
CA GLN A 228 -3.69 10.09 -22.56
C GLN A 228 -2.22 9.78 -22.95
N PRO A 229 -1.42 9.22 -22.03
CA PRO A 229 -0.04 8.80 -22.35
C PRO A 229 -0.02 7.63 -23.33
N ASP A 230 0.98 7.57 -24.22
CA ASP A 230 1.17 6.44 -25.14
C ASP A 230 1.73 5.21 -24.43
N ALA A 231 2.46 5.41 -23.34
CA ALA A 231 3.04 4.37 -22.51
C ALA A 231 3.10 4.78 -21.04
N VAL A 232 2.92 3.80 -20.17
CA VAL A 232 3.06 3.97 -18.72
C VAL A 232 4.11 2.99 -18.20
N ILE A 233 5.09 3.52 -17.47
CA ILE A 233 6.22 2.76 -16.93
C ILE A 233 6.24 2.91 -15.41
N ALA A 234 6.39 1.81 -14.70
CA ALA A 234 6.55 1.81 -13.25
C ALA A 234 7.59 0.78 -12.80
N CYS A 235 8.34 1.11 -11.75
CA CYS A 235 9.19 0.13 -11.08
C CYS A 235 8.32 -0.88 -10.31
N VAL A 236 8.70 -2.15 -10.35
CA VAL A 236 7.99 -3.21 -9.65
C VAL A 236 8.90 -3.81 -8.57
N GLY A 237 8.57 -3.50 -7.31
CA GLY A 237 9.05 -4.27 -6.16
C GLY A 237 7.97 -5.31 -5.79
N GLY A 238 7.15 -5.03 -4.77
CA GLY A 238 5.94 -5.82 -4.47
C GLY A 238 4.74 -5.51 -5.38
N GLY A 239 4.84 -4.56 -6.31
CA GLY A 239 3.85 -4.26 -7.34
C GLY A 239 2.78 -3.23 -6.98
N SER A 240 2.75 -2.68 -5.76
CA SER A 240 1.64 -1.83 -5.31
C SER A 240 1.52 -0.51 -6.10
N ASN A 241 2.62 0.18 -6.38
CA ASN A 241 2.60 1.40 -7.19
C ASN A 241 2.26 1.12 -8.66
N ALA A 242 2.83 0.04 -9.21
CA ALA A 242 2.58 -0.36 -10.59
C ALA A 242 1.09 -0.72 -10.80
N MET A 243 0.52 -1.52 -9.89
CA MET A 243 -0.90 -1.85 -9.91
C MET A 243 -1.76 -0.59 -9.78
N GLY A 244 -1.38 0.33 -8.90
CA GLY A 244 -2.10 1.59 -8.68
C GLY A 244 -2.17 2.48 -9.92
N ILE A 245 -1.11 2.55 -10.73
CA ILE A 245 -1.12 3.36 -11.95
C ILE A 245 -1.68 2.58 -13.14
N PHE A 246 -1.39 1.27 -13.27
CA PHE A 246 -1.76 0.50 -14.45
C PHE A 246 -3.25 0.19 -14.50
N LEU A 247 -3.89 -0.15 -13.37
CA LEU A 247 -5.29 -0.59 -13.37
C LEU A 247 -6.20 0.40 -14.09
N SER A 248 -6.07 1.69 -13.80
CA SER A 248 -6.92 2.73 -14.38
C SER A 248 -6.52 3.11 -15.82
N LEU A 249 -5.27 2.86 -16.23
CA LEU A 249 -4.72 3.30 -17.51
C LEU A 249 -4.62 2.19 -18.56
N ILE A 250 -4.63 0.91 -18.17
CA ILE A 250 -4.44 -0.23 -19.08
C ILE A 250 -5.58 -0.41 -20.09
N HIS A 251 -6.73 0.20 -19.85
CA HIS A 251 -7.94 0.06 -20.67
C HIS A 251 -8.36 1.37 -21.36
N ILE A 252 -7.43 2.27 -21.54
CA ILE A 252 -7.69 3.55 -22.22
C ILE A 252 -7.56 3.40 -23.73
#